data_e37879cec4b708dd0d972d3cb910991e
#
_entry.id   e37879cec4b708dd0d972d3cb910991e
#
_cell.length_a   1.000
_cell.length_b   1.000
_cell.length_c   1.000
_cell.angle_alpha   90.00
_cell.angle_beta   90.00
_cell.angle_gamma   90.00
#
_symmetry.space_group_name_H-M   'P 1'
#
loop_
_entity.id
_entity.type
_entity.pdbx_description
1 polymer ?
#
loop_
_entity_poly.entity_id
_entity_poly.type
_entity_poly.pdbx_seq_one_letter_code
_entity_poly.pdbx_strand_id
1 'polypeptide(L)'
;DRKGGDPYVFGRGGEEADALHEAGIPFEVVPGVTSAIAGPAYAGIPVTHRGYCTQFTVFTGHEGENKKASSLNLKGIAEAQGTKVMLMGMQKLADVCEALIGYGQEPSVPAAAVQWATTGIQRTVTGTVKTLPARVQKAGVGAPAVVVIGDVVKERESLNWFEKLPLFGKRIVVTRTRAQAGELSARLRRLGAEVLEMPVIRIAPPSNRREFAESVVHAHTYDWLVFSSPNGVERFFQAFFAVYRDIRSIGGARIAAIGPGTEAKLREYGLAVDIMPKKFVAEGLVKAFRDAREEIGTIEHSTFLWVRGEEARRVIYDGLNALGAIVDECIAYKTEAETEDVAGAQAAFRECGADIVTFTSSSTAENFFKLGLPWPEGCRAASIGPVTTATLKELGHTPSITAKTHDINGL
;
A
#
# COMPACT_ATOMS: atom_id res chain seq x y z
N ASP A 1 17.93 12.38 -0.40
CA ASP A 1 16.68 12.75 -1.07
C ASP A 1 16.08 11.53 -1.77
N ARG A 2 14.76 11.49 -1.93
CA ARG A 2 14.03 10.44 -2.65
C ARG A 2 13.37 11.04 -3.88
N LYS A 3 13.77 10.55 -5.06
CA LYS A 3 13.20 10.96 -6.33
C LYS A 3 12.35 9.86 -6.95
N GLY A 4 11.31 10.23 -7.68
CA GLY A 4 10.57 9.29 -8.51
C GLY A 4 11.36 8.96 -9.78
N GLY A 5 11.50 7.68 -10.12
CA GLY A 5 12.28 7.25 -11.26
C GLY A 5 13.77 7.14 -10.97
N ASP A 6 14.60 7.42 -11.96
CA ASP A 6 16.06 7.41 -11.83
C ASP A 6 16.58 8.83 -11.56
N PRO A 7 17.47 9.04 -10.56
CA PRO A 7 17.93 10.37 -10.19
C PRO A 7 18.76 11.04 -11.29
N TYR A 8 19.44 10.26 -12.14
CA TYR A 8 20.31 10.79 -13.19
C TYR A 8 19.64 10.89 -14.57
N VAL A 9 18.39 10.42 -14.71
CA VAL A 9 17.62 10.56 -15.95
C VAL A 9 16.56 11.66 -15.77
N PHE A 10 16.92 12.90 -16.13
CA PHE A 10 16.08 14.12 -15.97
C PHE A 10 15.60 14.36 -14.53
N GLY A 11 16.26 13.78 -13.54
CA GLY A 11 15.92 13.91 -12.11
C GLY A 11 16.75 14.96 -11.37
N ARG A 12 17.65 15.67 -12.01
CA ARG A 12 18.58 16.67 -11.45
C ARG A 12 19.50 16.11 -10.35
N GLY A 13 19.67 14.79 -10.29
CA GLY A 13 20.55 14.14 -9.31
C GLY A 13 22.03 14.49 -9.49
N GLY A 14 22.45 14.81 -10.72
CA GLY A 14 23.81 15.28 -10.99
C GLY A 14 24.12 16.59 -10.27
N GLU A 15 23.23 17.56 -10.36
CA GLU A 15 23.39 18.87 -9.71
C GLU A 15 23.45 18.74 -8.17
N GLU A 16 22.69 17.82 -7.59
CA GLU A 16 22.73 17.53 -6.15
C GLU A 16 24.00 16.81 -5.74
N ALA A 17 24.49 15.89 -6.57
CA ALA A 17 25.76 15.20 -6.36
C ALA A 17 26.94 16.18 -6.44
N ASP A 18 26.92 17.12 -7.39
CA ASP A 18 27.92 18.18 -7.50
C ASP A 18 27.97 19.04 -6.24
N ALA A 19 26.82 19.47 -5.73
CA ALA A 19 26.73 20.26 -4.50
C ALA A 19 27.26 19.50 -3.27
N LEU A 20 26.98 18.21 -3.15
CA LEU A 20 27.51 17.36 -2.08
C LEU A 20 29.02 17.18 -2.20
N HIS A 21 29.49 16.98 -3.43
CA HIS A 21 30.93 16.86 -3.70
C HIS A 21 31.69 18.15 -3.32
N GLU A 22 31.18 19.31 -3.73
CA GLU A 22 31.75 20.61 -3.38
C GLU A 22 31.78 20.85 -1.87
N ALA A 23 30.76 20.34 -1.16
CA ALA A 23 30.70 20.42 0.30
C ALA A 23 31.55 19.36 1.02
N GLY A 24 32.23 18.47 0.30
CA GLY A 24 33.04 17.38 0.87
C GLY A 24 32.19 16.30 1.58
N ILE A 25 30.91 16.19 1.24
CA ILE A 25 29.98 15.23 1.86
C ILE A 25 29.97 13.94 1.03
N PRO A 26 30.31 12.78 1.61
CA PRO A 26 30.21 11.50 0.94
C PRO A 26 28.75 11.19 0.56
N PHE A 27 28.53 10.67 -0.64
CA PHE A 27 27.19 10.29 -1.11
C PHE A 27 27.24 8.99 -1.90
N GLU A 28 26.09 8.35 -2.04
CA GLU A 28 25.84 7.18 -2.86
C GLU A 28 24.64 7.43 -3.74
N VAL A 29 24.69 6.96 -4.99
CA VAL A 29 23.57 7.06 -5.93
C VAL A 29 22.95 5.68 -6.12
N VAL A 30 21.71 5.55 -5.73
CA VAL A 30 20.91 4.34 -5.98
C VAL A 30 20.13 4.53 -7.26
N PRO A 31 20.39 3.76 -8.35
CA PRO A 31 19.65 3.85 -9.60
C PRO A 31 18.18 3.48 -9.40
N GLY A 32 17.31 4.05 -10.23
CA GLY A 32 15.90 3.75 -10.26
C GLY A 32 15.40 3.43 -11.67
N VAL A 33 14.12 3.12 -11.80
CA VAL A 33 13.49 2.89 -13.10
C VAL A 33 12.90 4.19 -13.62
N THR A 34 13.48 4.76 -14.66
CA THR A 34 12.99 5.99 -15.28
C THR A 34 11.60 5.78 -15.90
N SER A 35 10.75 6.82 -15.86
CA SER A 35 9.43 6.83 -16.51
C SER A 35 9.53 6.64 -18.02
N ALA A 36 10.68 6.97 -18.64
CA ALA A 36 10.91 6.72 -20.05
C ALA A 36 10.87 5.22 -20.42
N ILE A 37 11.08 4.33 -19.46
CA ILE A 37 11.02 2.88 -19.62
C ILE A 37 9.75 2.32 -18.96
N ALA A 38 9.51 2.70 -17.70
CA ALA A 38 8.38 2.15 -16.94
C ALA A 38 7.02 2.55 -17.56
N GLY A 39 6.87 3.79 -18.02
CA GLY A 39 5.62 4.27 -18.61
C GLY A 39 5.18 3.48 -19.83
N PRO A 40 6.03 3.38 -20.86
CA PRO A 40 5.71 2.54 -22.02
C PRO A 40 5.48 1.08 -21.68
N ALA A 41 6.29 0.48 -20.79
CA ALA A 41 6.16 -0.92 -20.39
C ALA A 41 4.77 -1.24 -19.79
N TYR A 42 4.25 -0.36 -18.92
CA TYR A 42 2.92 -0.51 -18.35
C TYR A 42 1.79 -0.22 -19.36
N ALA A 43 2.08 0.51 -20.44
CA ALA A 43 1.17 0.66 -21.56
C ALA A 43 1.26 -0.50 -22.59
N GLY A 44 2.10 -1.51 -22.35
CA GLY A 44 2.35 -2.60 -23.28
C GLY A 44 3.16 -2.19 -24.52
N ILE A 45 4.02 -1.17 -24.39
CA ILE A 45 4.86 -0.65 -25.47
C ILE A 45 6.32 -0.86 -25.09
N PRO A 46 7.03 -1.87 -25.65
CA PRO A 46 8.45 -2.02 -25.41
C PRO A 46 9.21 -0.89 -26.10
N VAL A 47 10.12 -0.19 -25.39
CA VAL A 47 10.91 0.89 -26.01
C VAL A 47 11.93 0.37 -27.03
N THR A 48 12.29 -0.90 -26.97
CA THR A 48 13.08 -1.63 -27.98
C THR A 48 12.42 -2.95 -28.30
N HIS A 49 12.45 -3.35 -29.56
CA HIS A 49 11.94 -4.65 -30.00
C HIS A 49 12.74 -5.13 -31.21
N ARG A 50 13.24 -6.36 -31.18
CA ARG A 50 14.14 -6.90 -32.22
C ARG A 50 13.56 -6.79 -33.65
N GLY A 51 12.24 -6.85 -33.80
CA GLY A 51 11.58 -6.71 -35.08
C GLY A 51 11.40 -5.27 -35.58
N TYR A 52 11.61 -4.26 -34.73
CA TYR A 52 11.31 -2.85 -35.06
C TYR A 52 12.51 -1.93 -34.91
N CYS A 53 13.34 -2.07 -33.87
CA CYS A 53 14.43 -1.15 -33.63
C CYS A 53 15.53 -1.74 -32.74
N THR A 54 16.76 -1.23 -32.94
CA THR A 54 17.95 -1.58 -32.16
C THR A 54 18.40 -0.47 -31.23
N GLN A 55 17.71 0.69 -31.26
CA GLN A 55 18.05 1.87 -30.46
C GLN A 55 16.78 2.63 -30.08
N PHE A 56 16.86 3.42 -29.02
CA PHE A 56 15.86 4.39 -28.66
C PHE A 56 16.51 5.67 -28.13
N THR A 57 15.82 6.79 -28.32
CA THR A 57 16.28 8.12 -27.90
C THR A 57 15.32 8.67 -26.85
N VAL A 58 15.86 9.10 -25.70
CA VAL A 58 15.09 9.79 -24.66
C VAL A 58 15.44 11.26 -24.67
N PHE A 59 14.46 12.13 -24.68
CA PHE A 59 14.64 13.57 -24.65
C PHE A 59 13.56 14.27 -23.84
N THR A 60 13.83 15.52 -23.45
CA THR A 60 12.85 16.35 -22.75
C THR A 60 12.16 17.31 -23.71
N GLY A 61 10.87 17.46 -23.61
CA GLY A 61 10.10 18.50 -24.34
C GLY A 61 10.09 19.85 -23.64
N HIS A 62 10.68 19.94 -22.43
CA HIS A 62 10.75 21.19 -21.66
C HIS A 62 12.21 21.52 -21.36
N GLU A 63 12.59 22.73 -21.62
CA GLU A 63 13.88 23.33 -21.25
C GLU A 63 13.65 24.42 -20.19
N GLY A 64 14.61 24.61 -19.29
CA GLY A 64 14.53 25.63 -18.25
C GLY A 64 14.33 27.03 -18.85
N GLU A 65 13.49 27.85 -18.23
CA GLU A 65 13.08 29.20 -18.69
C GLU A 65 14.25 30.16 -18.88
N ASN A 66 15.41 29.90 -18.29
CA ASN A 66 16.58 30.78 -18.34
C ASN A 66 17.54 30.48 -19.51
N LYS A 67 17.22 29.58 -20.45
CA LYS A 67 18.08 29.32 -21.60
C LYS A 67 17.84 30.33 -22.71
N LYS A 68 18.89 31.08 -23.09
CA LYS A 68 18.86 32.05 -24.19
C LYS A 68 18.66 31.44 -25.59
N ALA A 69 18.92 30.14 -25.74
CA ALA A 69 18.66 29.36 -26.94
C ALA A 69 18.29 27.92 -26.59
N SER A 70 17.36 27.34 -27.36
CA SER A 70 17.03 25.91 -27.20
C SER A 70 18.23 25.03 -27.47
N SER A 71 18.51 24.10 -26.56
CA SER A 71 19.50 23.05 -26.76
C SER A 71 18.88 21.76 -27.35
N LEU A 72 17.58 21.77 -27.59
CA LEU A 72 16.85 20.63 -28.13
C LEU A 72 17.07 20.52 -29.64
N ASN A 73 17.90 19.54 -30.04
CA ASN A 73 18.17 19.26 -31.44
C ASN A 73 17.04 18.42 -32.06
N LEU A 74 15.90 19.05 -32.35
CA LEU A 74 14.74 18.37 -32.96
C LEU A 74 15.05 17.77 -34.31
N LYS A 75 15.96 18.36 -35.10
CA LYS A 75 16.42 17.78 -36.35
C LYS A 75 17.13 16.45 -36.12
N GLY A 76 18.12 16.43 -35.24
CA GLY A 76 18.84 15.19 -34.92
C GLY A 76 17.92 14.12 -34.30
N ILE A 77 16.90 14.54 -33.52
CA ILE A 77 15.89 13.61 -32.99
C ILE A 77 15.00 13.05 -34.11
N ALA A 78 14.58 13.88 -35.08
CA ALA A 78 13.79 13.43 -36.22
C ALA A 78 14.57 12.40 -37.08
N GLU A 79 15.85 12.67 -37.36
CA GLU A 79 16.76 11.82 -38.13
C GLU A 79 17.15 10.53 -37.38
N ALA A 80 17.12 10.52 -36.05
CA ALA A 80 17.44 9.36 -35.23
C ALA A 80 16.48 8.19 -35.51
N GLN A 81 17.06 7.03 -35.81
CA GLN A 81 16.29 5.82 -36.04
C GLN A 81 15.77 5.22 -34.72
N GLY A 82 14.74 4.37 -34.81
CA GLY A 82 14.19 3.66 -33.69
C GLY A 82 13.15 4.46 -32.91
N THR A 83 12.95 4.07 -31.67
CA THR A 83 11.93 4.65 -30.80
C THR A 83 12.37 5.97 -30.19
N LYS A 84 11.48 6.93 -30.14
CA LYS A 84 11.70 8.22 -29.48
C LYS A 84 10.76 8.31 -28.28
N VAL A 85 11.32 8.66 -27.11
CA VAL A 85 10.56 8.81 -25.85
C VAL A 85 10.75 10.24 -25.35
N MET A 86 9.65 10.99 -25.30
CA MET A 86 9.64 12.37 -24.83
C MET A 86 9.08 12.44 -23.41
N LEU A 87 9.85 13.03 -22.52
CA LEU A 87 9.45 13.37 -21.16
C LEU A 87 9.15 14.86 -21.04
N MET A 88 8.27 15.26 -20.10
CA MET A 88 7.94 16.66 -19.78
C MET A 88 7.51 17.50 -20.99
N GLY A 89 6.96 16.89 -22.04
CA GLY A 89 6.67 17.55 -23.31
C GLY A 89 5.19 17.77 -23.62
N MET A 90 4.27 17.50 -22.69
CA MET A 90 2.82 17.53 -22.99
C MET A 90 2.31 18.90 -23.43
N GLN A 91 2.80 19.98 -22.83
CA GLN A 91 2.40 21.34 -23.19
C GLN A 91 2.85 21.76 -24.60
N LYS A 92 3.96 21.18 -25.08
CA LYS A 92 4.55 21.45 -26.40
C LYS A 92 4.37 20.28 -27.37
N LEU A 93 3.45 19.35 -27.09
CA LEU A 93 3.30 18.13 -27.89
C LEU A 93 3.01 18.44 -29.37
N ALA A 94 2.14 19.40 -29.65
CA ALA A 94 1.78 19.79 -31.02
C ALA A 94 2.99 20.38 -31.75
N ASP A 95 3.68 21.34 -31.13
CA ASP A 95 4.85 22.02 -31.72
C ASP A 95 5.99 21.03 -31.99
N VAL A 96 6.24 20.11 -31.04
CA VAL A 96 7.29 19.08 -31.19
C VAL A 96 6.93 18.11 -32.33
N CYS A 97 5.70 17.63 -32.41
CA CYS A 97 5.26 16.75 -33.48
C CYS A 97 5.35 17.43 -34.87
N GLU A 98 4.94 18.69 -34.96
CA GLU A 98 5.03 19.49 -36.19
C GLU A 98 6.49 19.69 -36.61
N ALA A 99 7.35 20.06 -35.68
CA ALA A 99 8.77 20.24 -35.93
C ALA A 99 9.47 18.94 -36.36
N LEU A 100 9.16 17.80 -35.70
CA LEU A 100 9.68 16.49 -36.13
C LEU A 100 9.28 16.15 -37.56
N ILE A 101 8.01 16.39 -37.92
CA ILE A 101 7.52 16.21 -39.31
C ILE A 101 8.25 17.14 -40.27
N GLY A 102 8.45 18.41 -39.90
CA GLY A 102 9.18 19.40 -40.70
C GLY A 102 10.65 19.02 -40.96
N TYR A 103 11.25 18.25 -40.04
CA TYR A 103 12.60 17.71 -40.20
C TYR A 103 12.65 16.27 -40.78
N GLY A 104 11.55 15.80 -41.37
CA GLY A 104 11.50 14.55 -42.12
C GLY A 104 11.01 13.32 -41.36
N GLN A 105 10.51 13.48 -40.13
CA GLN A 105 9.83 12.35 -39.48
C GLN A 105 8.54 12.04 -40.22
N GLU A 106 8.35 10.81 -40.63
CA GLU A 106 7.14 10.36 -41.34
C GLU A 106 5.88 10.60 -40.48
N PRO A 107 4.86 11.35 -40.96
CA PRO A 107 3.66 11.71 -40.20
C PRO A 107 2.80 10.51 -39.74
N SER A 108 2.92 9.40 -40.45
CA SER A 108 2.15 8.15 -40.22
C SER A 108 2.75 7.26 -39.14
N VAL A 109 3.95 7.55 -38.67
CA VAL A 109 4.61 6.75 -37.60
C VAL A 109 3.73 6.70 -36.36
N PRO A 110 3.48 5.52 -35.79
CA PRO A 110 2.68 5.35 -34.58
C PRO A 110 3.26 6.12 -33.41
N ALA A 111 2.37 6.66 -32.59
CA ALA A 111 2.73 7.39 -31.38
C ALA A 111 1.69 7.16 -30.28
N ALA A 112 2.11 7.25 -29.03
CA ALA A 112 1.27 7.11 -27.85
C ALA A 112 1.65 8.13 -26.78
N ALA A 113 0.66 8.59 -26.01
CA ALA A 113 0.84 9.36 -24.79
C ALA A 113 0.29 8.55 -23.62
N VAL A 114 1.09 8.35 -22.58
CA VAL A 114 0.76 7.56 -21.39
C VAL A 114 0.78 8.47 -20.17
N GLN A 115 -0.39 8.82 -19.67
CA GLN A 115 -0.58 9.66 -18.49
C GLN A 115 -0.70 8.79 -17.23
N TRP A 116 -0.18 9.27 -16.10
CA TRP A 116 -0.24 8.58 -14.81
C TRP A 116 0.19 7.11 -14.91
N ALA A 117 1.21 6.87 -15.73
CA ALA A 117 1.72 5.52 -15.98
C ALA A 117 2.04 4.77 -14.69
N THR A 118 1.83 3.45 -14.68
CA THR A 118 2.06 2.53 -13.56
C THR A 118 1.04 2.64 -12.40
N THR A 119 0.05 3.50 -12.53
CA THR A 119 -1.03 3.63 -11.53
C THR A 119 -2.35 3.07 -12.04
N GLY A 120 -3.28 2.79 -11.13
CA GLY A 120 -4.62 2.30 -11.48
C GLY A 120 -5.47 3.30 -12.27
N ILE A 121 -5.04 4.56 -12.37
CA ILE A 121 -5.68 5.63 -13.16
C ILE A 121 -4.93 5.95 -14.45
N GLN A 122 -4.00 5.09 -14.87
CA GLN A 122 -3.28 5.23 -16.13
C GLN A 122 -4.25 5.46 -17.30
N ARG A 123 -3.88 6.39 -18.19
CA ARG A 123 -4.63 6.65 -19.44
C ARG A 123 -3.67 6.65 -20.60
N THR A 124 -3.95 5.85 -21.59
CA THR A 124 -3.12 5.76 -22.80
C THR A 124 -3.92 6.19 -24.03
N VAL A 125 -3.38 7.14 -24.78
CA VAL A 125 -3.92 7.61 -26.04
C VAL A 125 -2.94 7.25 -27.16
N THR A 126 -3.42 6.56 -28.17
CA THR A 126 -2.62 6.18 -29.35
C THR A 126 -3.05 6.97 -30.59
N GLY A 127 -2.12 7.13 -31.52
CA GLY A 127 -2.33 7.78 -32.80
C GLY A 127 -1.08 7.66 -33.67
N THR A 128 -0.87 8.65 -34.51
CA THR A 128 0.38 8.84 -35.26
C THR A 128 1.05 10.15 -34.84
N VAL A 129 2.27 10.41 -35.24
CA VAL A 129 2.94 11.69 -34.97
C VAL A 129 2.04 12.86 -35.35
N LYS A 130 1.35 12.77 -36.51
CA LYS A 130 0.41 13.80 -36.99
C LYS A 130 -0.85 13.90 -36.16
N THR A 131 -1.43 12.79 -35.73
CA THR A 131 -2.79 12.79 -35.14
C THR A 131 -2.79 12.77 -33.61
N LEU A 132 -1.68 12.42 -32.98
CA LEU A 132 -1.59 12.28 -31.52
C LEU A 132 -1.97 13.56 -30.77
N PRO A 133 -1.48 14.77 -31.16
CA PRO A 133 -1.81 15.99 -30.41
C PRO A 133 -3.31 16.24 -30.31
N ALA A 134 -4.04 16.16 -31.43
CA ALA A 134 -5.49 16.33 -31.46
C ALA A 134 -6.23 15.25 -30.66
N ARG A 135 -5.77 13.99 -30.71
CA ARG A 135 -6.37 12.91 -29.94
C ARG A 135 -6.16 13.08 -28.43
N VAL A 136 -4.97 13.51 -28.03
CA VAL A 136 -4.63 13.79 -26.61
C VAL A 136 -5.50 14.93 -26.08
N GLN A 137 -5.65 16.01 -26.85
CA GLN A 137 -6.52 17.12 -26.50
C GLN A 137 -7.97 16.69 -26.34
N LYS A 138 -8.50 15.95 -27.32
CA LYS A 138 -9.88 15.42 -27.28
C LYS A 138 -10.12 14.49 -26.09
N ALA A 139 -9.11 13.69 -25.71
CA ALA A 139 -9.18 12.79 -24.57
C ALA A 139 -8.98 13.49 -23.22
N GLY A 140 -8.61 14.78 -23.19
CA GLY A 140 -8.29 15.50 -21.95
C GLY A 140 -7.10 14.87 -21.21
N VAL A 141 -6.11 14.33 -21.93
CA VAL A 141 -4.89 13.77 -21.36
C VAL A 141 -3.82 14.88 -21.28
N GLY A 142 -3.21 15.04 -20.11
CA GLY A 142 -2.25 16.09 -19.84
C GLY A 142 -1.02 15.58 -19.08
N ALA A 143 -0.27 16.48 -18.49
CA ALA A 143 0.85 16.14 -17.61
C ALA A 143 0.33 15.60 -16.26
N PRO A 144 1.09 14.69 -15.60
CA PRO A 144 2.34 14.09 -16.08
C PRO A 144 2.10 12.96 -17.08
N ALA A 145 2.81 12.96 -18.19
CA ALA A 145 2.73 11.88 -19.18
C ALA A 145 4.06 11.68 -19.93
N VAL A 146 4.22 10.47 -20.46
CA VAL A 146 5.32 10.07 -21.34
C VAL A 146 4.77 9.92 -22.76
N VAL A 147 5.48 10.42 -23.75
CA VAL A 147 5.12 10.24 -25.16
C VAL A 147 6.12 9.29 -25.83
N VAL A 148 5.61 8.29 -26.54
CA VAL A 148 6.40 7.32 -27.29
C VAL A 148 6.08 7.46 -28.77
N ILE A 149 7.10 7.52 -29.62
CA ILE A 149 6.98 7.61 -31.08
C ILE A 149 7.80 6.47 -31.67
N GLY A 150 7.19 5.65 -32.49
CA GLY A 150 7.85 4.52 -33.18
C GLY A 150 6.91 3.33 -33.41
N ASP A 151 7.33 2.43 -34.29
CA ASP A 151 6.54 1.25 -34.67
C ASP A 151 6.25 0.30 -33.51
N VAL A 152 7.06 0.34 -32.45
CA VAL A 152 6.84 -0.41 -31.19
C VAL A 152 5.50 -0.14 -30.54
N VAL A 153 4.85 1.00 -30.83
CA VAL A 153 3.52 1.34 -30.33
C VAL A 153 2.47 0.35 -30.81
N LYS A 154 2.66 -0.32 -31.96
CA LYS A 154 1.80 -1.37 -32.48
C LYS A 154 1.70 -2.57 -31.56
N GLU A 155 2.79 -2.86 -30.82
CA GLU A 155 2.83 -4.00 -29.89
C GLU A 155 1.82 -3.90 -28.75
N ARG A 156 1.36 -2.70 -28.45
CA ARG A 156 0.34 -2.48 -27.41
C ARG A 156 -0.95 -3.30 -27.66
N GLU A 157 -1.30 -3.58 -28.90
CA GLU A 157 -2.51 -4.38 -29.20
C GLU A 157 -2.44 -5.77 -28.54
N SER A 158 -1.27 -6.38 -28.55
CA SER A 158 -1.01 -7.71 -27.99
C SER A 158 -0.47 -7.65 -26.55
N LEU A 159 0.40 -6.68 -26.25
CA LEU A 159 1.17 -6.62 -25.00
C LEU A 159 0.53 -5.74 -23.90
N ASN A 160 -0.62 -5.13 -24.12
CA ASN A 160 -1.33 -4.39 -23.08
C ASN A 160 -1.83 -5.34 -21.97
N TRP A 161 -1.02 -5.50 -20.93
CA TRP A 161 -1.30 -6.40 -19.81
C TRP A 161 -1.91 -5.66 -18.62
N PHE A 162 -1.40 -4.45 -18.30
CA PHE A 162 -1.73 -3.73 -17.07
C PHE A 162 -3.17 -3.19 -17.08
N GLU A 163 -3.59 -2.57 -18.18
CA GLU A 163 -4.94 -2.02 -18.30
C GLU A 163 -6.03 -3.10 -18.47
N LYS A 164 -5.65 -4.37 -18.61
CA LYS A 164 -6.55 -5.54 -18.62
C LYS A 164 -6.69 -6.20 -17.25
N LEU A 165 -5.97 -5.71 -16.23
CA LEU A 165 -6.08 -6.25 -14.88
C LEU A 165 -7.49 -6.04 -14.30
N PRO A 166 -7.99 -6.98 -13.47
CA PRO A 166 -9.40 -7.02 -13.08
C PRO A 166 -9.89 -5.82 -12.28
N LEU A 167 -8.98 -5.10 -11.60
CA LEU A 167 -9.31 -3.90 -10.84
C LEU A 167 -8.73 -2.61 -11.47
N PHE A 168 -8.23 -2.69 -12.70
CA PHE A 168 -7.77 -1.49 -13.39
C PHE A 168 -8.91 -0.47 -13.57
N GLY A 169 -8.61 0.80 -13.32
CA GLY A 169 -9.59 1.88 -13.33
C GLY A 169 -10.49 1.94 -12.09
N LYS A 170 -10.27 1.06 -11.09
CA LYS A 170 -11.01 1.07 -9.81
C LYS A 170 -10.21 1.76 -8.73
N ARG A 171 -10.83 2.75 -8.08
CA ARG A 171 -10.27 3.40 -6.89
C ARG A 171 -10.81 2.73 -5.63
N ILE A 172 -9.89 2.20 -4.81
CA ILE A 172 -10.21 1.44 -3.61
C ILE A 172 -9.57 2.10 -2.39
N VAL A 173 -10.40 2.42 -1.39
CA VAL A 173 -9.93 2.96 -0.11
C VAL A 173 -9.61 1.82 0.85
N VAL A 174 -8.43 1.87 1.45
CA VAL A 174 -7.98 0.97 2.51
C VAL A 174 -7.93 1.74 3.82
N THR A 175 -8.83 1.39 4.78
CA THR A 175 -9.03 2.13 6.03
C THR A 175 -8.16 1.63 7.19
N ARG A 176 -7.29 0.61 6.97
CA ARG A 176 -6.42 0.04 8.00
C ARG A 176 -5.34 1.01 8.47
N THR A 177 -4.77 0.73 9.64
CA THR A 177 -3.56 1.45 10.11
C THR A 177 -2.44 1.37 9.08
N ARG A 178 -1.57 2.39 9.03
CA ARG A 178 -0.45 2.45 8.07
C ARG A 178 0.44 1.20 8.10
N ALA A 179 0.76 0.71 9.29
CA ALA A 179 1.58 -0.49 9.46
C ALA A 179 0.96 -1.75 8.86
N GLN A 180 -0.38 -1.83 8.81
CA GLN A 180 -1.13 -3.01 8.37
C GLN A 180 -1.74 -2.89 6.97
N ALA A 181 -1.76 -1.69 6.39
CA ALA A 181 -2.34 -1.44 5.07
C ALA A 181 -1.53 -2.09 3.95
N GLY A 182 -0.21 -2.21 4.11
CA GLY A 182 0.73 -2.55 3.04
C GLY A 182 0.42 -3.85 2.29
N GLU A 183 0.03 -4.91 2.98
CA GLU A 183 -0.28 -6.20 2.32
C GLU A 183 -1.52 -6.12 1.43
N LEU A 184 -2.64 -5.61 1.96
CA LEU A 184 -3.88 -5.45 1.19
C LEU A 184 -3.67 -4.48 0.04
N SER A 185 -3.05 -3.33 0.30
CA SER A 185 -2.74 -2.32 -0.72
C SER A 185 -1.86 -2.88 -1.85
N ALA A 186 -0.83 -3.65 -1.51
CA ALA A 186 0.05 -4.27 -2.51
C ALA A 186 -0.71 -5.27 -3.40
N ARG A 187 -1.61 -6.07 -2.82
CA ARG A 187 -2.44 -7.02 -3.56
C ARG A 187 -3.42 -6.31 -4.49
N LEU A 188 -4.10 -5.28 -4.01
CA LEU A 188 -5.04 -4.49 -4.82
C LEU A 188 -4.31 -3.78 -5.97
N ARG A 189 -3.12 -3.20 -5.72
CA ARG A 189 -2.29 -2.59 -6.77
C ARG A 189 -1.81 -3.61 -7.81
N ARG A 190 -1.46 -4.83 -7.39
CA ARG A 190 -1.11 -5.92 -8.33
C ARG A 190 -2.27 -6.32 -9.24
N LEU A 191 -3.50 -6.13 -8.80
CA LEU A 191 -4.71 -6.33 -9.59
C LEU A 191 -5.10 -5.09 -10.42
N GLY A 192 -4.30 -4.04 -10.40
CA GLY A 192 -4.48 -2.83 -11.19
C GLY A 192 -5.25 -1.71 -10.51
N ALA A 193 -5.64 -1.85 -9.23
CA ALA A 193 -6.38 -0.81 -8.53
C ALA A 193 -5.56 0.44 -8.25
N GLU A 194 -6.22 1.60 -8.28
CA GLU A 194 -5.77 2.81 -7.60
C GLU A 194 -6.13 2.69 -6.12
N VAL A 195 -5.13 2.67 -5.24
CA VAL A 195 -5.33 2.46 -3.81
C VAL A 195 -5.09 3.74 -3.03
N LEU A 196 -6.13 4.22 -2.35
CA LEU A 196 -6.06 5.29 -1.38
C LEU A 196 -5.90 4.69 0.02
N GLU A 197 -4.71 4.79 0.58
CA GLU A 197 -4.47 4.40 1.97
C GLU A 197 -4.93 5.54 2.88
N MET A 198 -6.10 5.35 3.49
CA MET A 198 -6.75 6.32 4.36
C MET A 198 -6.96 5.70 5.75
N PRO A 199 -5.91 5.62 6.57
CA PRO A 199 -6.02 5.10 7.92
C PRO A 199 -6.99 5.97 8.72
N VAL A 200 -7.96 5.32 9.36
CA VAL A 200 -8.97 6.00 10.21
C VAL A 200 -8.79 5.68 11.68
N ILE A 201 -7.81 4.82 11.98
CA ILE A 201 -7.39 4.45 13.33
C ILE A 201 -5.87 4.45 13.43
N ARG A 202 -5.37 4.76 14.62
CA ARG A 202 -3.96 4.60 14.99
C ARG A 202 -3.84 3.80 16.28
N ILE A 203 -2.76 3.06 16.40
CA ILE A 203 -2.43 2.33 17.62
C ILE A 203 -1.58 3.25 18.49
N ALA A 204 -2.14 3.65 19.61
CA ALA A 204 -1.50 4.51 20.60
C ALA A 204 -1.02 3.70 21.83
N PRO A 205 -0.08 4.20 22.61
CA PRO A 205 0.29 3.59 23.89
C PRO A 205 -0.93 3.44 24.81
N PRO A 206 -0.93 2.47 25.72
CA PRO A 206 -2.02 2.30 26.67
C PRO A 206 -2.15 3.50 27.60
N SER A 207 -3.33 3.71 28.17
CA SER A 207 -3.58 4.81 29.10
C SER A 207 -2.73 4.68 30.37
N ASN A 208 -2.54 3.47 30.89
CA ASN A 208 -1.65 3.18 32.02
C ASN A 208 -0.34 2.53 31.54
N ARG A 209 0.64 3.38 31.16
CA ARG A 209 1.96 2.91 30.69
C ARG A 209 2.78 2.22 31.79
N ARG A 210 2.57 2.59 33.06
CA ARG A 210 3.31 2.01 34.17
C ARG A 210 2.88 0.57 34.41
N GLU A 211 1.59 0.31 34.50
CA GLU A 211 1.03 -1.03 34.67
C GLU A 211 1.41 -1.96 33.49
N PHE A 212 1.36 -1.42 32.27
CA PHE A 212 1.85 -2.14 31.09
C PHE A 212 3.32 -2.55 31.23
N ALA A 213 4.20 -1.60 31.63
CA ALA A 213 5.62 -1.89 31.81
C ALA A 213 5.86 -2.91 32.94
N GLU A 214 5.16 -2.80 34.06
CA GLU A 214 5.21 -3.75 35.16
C GLU A 214 4.78 -5.16 34.72
N SER A 215 3.69 -5.27 33.94
CA SER A 215 3.22 -6.54 33.36
C SER A 215 4.27 -7.19 32.44
N VAL A 216 4.94 -6.39 31.61
CA VAL A 216 6.01 -6.87 30.70
C VAL A 216 7.22 -7.37 31.48
N VAL A 217 7.64 -6.65 32.52
CA VAL A 217 8.78 -7.04 33.38
C VAL A 217 8.49 -8.38 34.10
N HIS A 218 7.27 -8.61 34.53
CA HIS A 218 6.89 -9.82 35.25
C HIS A 218 6.38 -10.95 34.34
N ALA A 219 6.40 -10.80 33.01
CA ALA A 219 5.87 -11.79 32.07
C ALA A 219 6.45 -13.20 32.25
N HIS A 220 7.71 -13.31 32.68
CA HIS A 220 8.41 -14.57 32.95
C HIS A 220 7.85 -15.37 34.15
N THR A 221 6.97 -14.80 34.95
CA THR A 221 6.36 -15.47 36.11
C THR A 221 5.05 -16.17 35.80
N TYR A 222 4.51 -15.98 34.60
CA TYR A 222 3.25 -16.59 34.17
C TYR A 222 3.47 -17.94 33.49
N ASP A 223 2.48 -18.83 33.67
CA ASP A 223 2.46 -20.12 32.98
C ASP A 223 2.06 -19.96 31.51
N TRP A 224 1.22 -18.95 31.21
CA TRP A 224 0.70 -18.68 29.89
C TRP A 224 0.74 -17.19 29.52
N LEU A 225 1.17 -16.93 28.28
CA LEU A 225 1.01 -15.63 27.63
C LEU A 225 -0.03 -15.75 26.53
N VAL A 226 -1.09 -14.96 26.63
CA VAL A 226 -2.21 -15.00 25.68
C VAL A 226 -2.22 -13.73 24.85
N PHE A 227 -2.06 -13.85 23.55
CA PHE A 227 -2.07 -12.71 22.62
C PHE A 227 -3.35 -12.69 21.78
N SER A 228 -4.12 -11.62 21.89
CA SER A 228 -5.38 -11.48 21.18
C SER A 228 -5.28 -10.67 19.86
N SER A 229 -4.10 -10.10 19.54
CA SER A 229 -3.91 -9.35 18.30
C SER A 229 -2.43 -9.22 17.93
N PRO A 230 -2.10 -9.02 16.62
CA PRO A 230 -0.75 -8.71 16.17
C PRO A 230 -0.19 -7.44 16.80
N ASN A 231 -1.05 -6.40 17.00
CA ASN A 231 -0.66 -5.16 17.66
C ASN A 231 -0.23 -5.38 19.11
N GLY A 232 -0.93 -6.26 19.84
CA GLY A 232 -0.56 -6.66 21.20
C GLY A 232 0.80 -7.31 21.23
N VAL A 233 1.08 -8.23 20.30
CA VAL A 233 2.40 -8.86 20.16
C VAL A 233 3.48 -7.80 19.92
N GLU A 234 3.29 -6.94 18.94
CA GLU A 234 4.28 -5.92 18.57
C GLU A 234 4.59 -4.97 19.75
N ARG A 235 3.55 -4.43 20.40
CA ARG A 235 3.71 -3.51 21.52
C ARG A 235 4.35 -4.17 22.74
N PHE A 236 3.96 -5.40 23.02
CA PHE A 236 4.54 -6.18 24.10
C PHE A 236 6.04 -6.40 23.88
N PHE A 237 6.46 -6.89 22.70
CA PHE A 237 7.86 -7.17 22.42
C PHE A 237 8.70 -5.91 22.23
N GLN A 238 8.14 -4.80 21.74
CA GLN A 238 8.82 -3.50 21.77
C GLN A 238 9.19 -3.08 23.20
N ALA A 239 8.26 -3.22 24.15
CA ALA A 239 8.53 -2.92 25.56
C ALA A 239 9.44 -3.96 26.21
N PHE A 240 9.26 -5.24 25.89
CA PHE A 240 10.08 -6.34 26.40
C PHE A 240 11.57 -6.15 26.04
N PHE A 241 11.88 -5.86 24.77
CA PHE A 241 13.25 -5.64 24.33
C PHE A 241 13.84 -4.29 24.75
N ALA A 242 13.04 -3.37 25.26
CA ALA A 242 13.54 -2.18 25.94
C ALA A 242 14.16 -2.51 27.32
N VAL A 243 13.73 -3.63 27.92
CA VAL A 243 14.19 -4.09 29.25
C VAL A 243 15.15 -5.27 29.12
N TYR A 244 14.81 -6.24 28.31
CA TYR A 244 15.54 -7.49 28.14
C TYR A 244 16.27 -7.53 26.80
N ARG A 245 17.48 -8.12 26.78
CA ARG A 245 18.30 -8.25 25.58
C ARG A 245 17.99 -9.52 24.78
N ASP A 246 17.30 -10.49 25.40
CA ASP A 246 17.15 -11.85 24.85
C ASP A 246 15.72 -12.34 25.07
N ILE A 247 15.16 -12.96 24.03
CA ILE A 247 13.80 -13.53 24.09
C ILE A 247 13.66 -14.61 25.17
N ARG A 248 14.75 -15.30 25.53
CA ARG A 248 14.78 -16.31 26.58
C ARG A 248 14.41 -15.77 27.96
N SER A 249 14.51 -14.46 28.17
CA SER A 249 14.05 -13.78 29.38
C SER A 249 12.53 -13.82 29.57
N ILE A 250 11.76 -14.29 28.56
CA ILE A 250 10.32 -14.53 28.68
C ILE A 250 10.01 -15.75 29.56
N GLY A 251 11.03 -16.58 29.86
CA GLY A 251 10.88 -17.78 30.68
C GLY A 251 10.30 -18.98 29.93
N GLY A 252 9.67 -19.87 30.68
CA GLY A 252 9.05 -21.11 30.18
C GLY A 252 7.56 -21.01 29.90
N ALA A 253 7.01 -19.79 29.80
CA ALA A 253 5.59 -19.58 29.57
C ALA A 253 5.15 -20.19 28.23
N ARG A 254 4.02 -20.90 28.23
CA ARG A 254 3.33 -21.34 27.00
C ARG A 254 2.62 -20.18 26.34
N ILE A 255 2.42 -20.27 25.04
CA ILE A 255 1.88 -19.15 24.25
C ILE A 255 0.57 -19.55 23.59
N ALA A 256 -0.45 -18.70 23.77
CA ALA A 256 -1.71 -18.84 23.07
C ALA A 256 -1.97 -17.61 22.17
N ALA A 257 -2.48 -17.85 20.96
CA ALA A 257 -2.84 -16.83 20.00
C ALA A 257 -4.28 -17.01 19.52
N ILE A 258 -4.99 -15.88 19.29
CA ILE A 258 -6.39 -15.95 18.87
C ILE A 258 -6.56 -16.33 17.40
N GLY A 259 -5.53 -16.11 16.57
CA GLY A 259 -5.63 -16.39 15.15
C GLY A 259 -4.30 -16.30 14.40
N PRO A 260 -4.31 -16.67 13.10
CA PRO A 260 -3.11 -16.83 12.28
C PRO A 260 -2.28 -15.56 12.11
N GLY A 261 -2.89 -14.37 12.07
CA GLY A 261 -2.15 -13.11 12.01
C GLY A 261 -1.34 -12.83 13.29
N THR A 262 -1.88 -13.23 14.45
CA THR A 262 -1.19 -13.13 15.74
C THR A 262 -0.06 -14.15 15.85
N GLU A 263 -0.31 -15.39 15.40
CA GLU A 263 0.70 -16.44 15.30
C GLU A 263 1.86 -16.03 14.38
N ALA A 264 1.55 -15.53 13.19
CA ALA A 264 2.57 -15.06 12.24
C ALA A 264 3.46 -13.97 12.86
N LYS A 265 2.86 -13.05 13.63
CA LYS A 265 3.61 -12.00 14.33
C LYS A 265 4.47 -12.53 15.46
N LEU A 266 4.01 -13.53 16.22
CA LEU A 266 4.81 -14.22 17.24
C LEU A 266 6.00 -14.98 16.63
N ARG A 267 5.79 -15.59 15.46
CA ARG A 267 6.83 -16.30 14.72
C ARG A 267 7.97 -15.39 14.26
N GLU A 268 7.71 -14.09 13.99
CA GLU A 268 8.76 -13.10 13.70
C GLU A 268 9.75 -12.95 14.87
N TYR A 269 9.28 -13.18 16.10
CA TYR A 269 10.10 -13.20 17.32
C TYR A 269 10.67 -14.59 17.67
N GLY A 270 10.49 -15.58 16.79
CA GLY A 270 10.97 -16.95 17.00
C GLY A 270 10.13 -17.79 17.97
N LEU A 271 8.89 -17.36 18.24
CA LEU A 271 8.00 -18.05 19.18
C LEU A 271 6.98 -18.92 18.45
N ALA A 272 6.81 -20.15 18.94
CA ALA A 272 5.74 -21.06 18.54
C ALA A 272 4.49 -20.81 19.38
N VAL A 273 3.32 -21.10 18.81
CA VAL A 273 2.04 -21.03 19.51
C VAL A 273 1.63 -22.43 19.93
N ASP A 274 1.38 -22.64 21.22
CA ASP A 274 0.95 -23.90 21.80
C ASP A 274 -0.56 -24.12 21.62
N ILE A 275 -1.37 -23.05 21.73
CA ILE A 275 -2.81 -23.12 21.54
C ILE A 275 -3.29 -22.01 20.61
N MET A 276 -4.04 -22.42 19.57
CA MET A 276 -4.80 -21.55 18.70
C MET A 276 -6.19 -22.15 18.42
N PRO A 277 -7.28 -21.37 18.48
CA PRO A 277 -8.62 -21.89 18.25
C PRO A 277 -8.88 -22.18 16.76
N LYS A 278 -9.80 -23.12 16.48
CA LYS A 278 -10.30 -23.35 15.11
C LYS A 278 -11.19 -22.19 14.60
N LYS A 279 -11.87 -21.50 15.53
CA LYS A 279 -12.60 -20.25 15.24
C LYS A 279 -11.83 -19.10 15.89
N PHE A 280 -11.35 -18.17 15.12
CA PHE A 280 -10.46 -17.07 15.52
C PHE A 280 -11.19 -15.93 16.24
N VAL A 281 -11.88 -16.29 17.31
CA VAL A 281 -12.62 -15.37 18.20
C VAL A 281 -12.34 -15.70 19.67
N ALA A 282 -12.63 -14.76 20.57
CA ALA A 282 -12.36 -14.91 22.00
C ALA A 282 -13.02 -16.16 22.59
N GLU A 283 -14.27 -16.39 22.25
CA GLU A 283 -15.06 -17.55 22.66
C GLU A 283 -14.44 -18.87 22.16
N GLY A 284 -13.87 -18.83 20.95
CA GLY A 284 -13.13 -19.95 20.36
C GLY A 284 -11.87 -20.30 21.15
N LEU A 285 -11.13 -19.30 21.63
CA LEU A 285 -9.91 -19.51 22.41
C LEU A 285 -10.22 -20.14 23.77
N VAL A 286 -11.24 -19.65 24.49
CA VAL A 286 -11.68 -20.26 25.74
C VAL A 286 -12.11 -21.73 25.52
N LYS A 287 -12.82 -22.00 24.42
CA LYS A 287 -13.19 -23.38 24.04
C LYS A 287 -11.95 -24.22 23.74
N ALA A 288 -10.93 -23.69 23.04
CA ALA A 288 -9.71 -24.43 22.74
C ALA A 288 -8.97 -24.86 24.01
N PHE A 289 -8.88 -24.00 25.02
CA PHE A 289 -8.31 -24.37 26.33
C PHE A 289 -9.10 -25.49 27.03
N ARG A 290 -10.43 -25.44 26.93
CA ARG A 290 -11.30 -26.49 27.49
C ARG A 290 -11.10 -27.82 26.78
N ASP A 291 -11.06 -27.80 25.45
CA ASP A 291 -10.96 -28.99 24.61
C ASP A 291 -9.56 -29.64 24.68
N ALA A 292 -8.49 -28.82 24.86
CA ALA A 292 -7.10 -29.28 24.93
C ALA A 292 -6.69 -29.82 26.31
N ARG A 293 -7.62 -29.95 27.27
CA ARG A 293 -7.33 -30.36 28.66
C ARG A 293 -6.56 -31.69 28.78
N GLU A 294 -6.78 -32.60 27.87
CA GLU A 294 -6.06 -33.91 27.84
C GLU A 294 -4.60 -33.74 27.40
N GLU A 295 -4.30 -32.76 26.54
CA GLU A 295 -2.96 -32.54 25.97
C GLU A 295 -2.10 -31.62 26.85
N ILE A 296 -2.69 -30.56 27.38
CA ILE A 296 -1.97 -29.52 28.15
C ILE A 296 -2.07 -29.69 29.67
N GLY A 297 -2.93 -30.59 30.15
CA GLY A 297 -3.29 -30.72 31.55
C GLY A 297 -4.36 -29.72 32.01
N THR A 298 -4.66 -29.75 33.31
CA THR A 298 -5.56 -28.78 33.90
C THR A 298 -4.90 -27.37 33.88
N ILE A 299 -5.70 -26.33 33.60
CA ILE A 299 -5.27 -24.93 33.73
C ILE A 299 -5.74 -24.32 35.07
N GLU A 300 -6.35 -25.13 35.93
CA GLU A 300 -6.75 -24.72 37.28
C GLU A 300 -5.54 -24.24 38.06
N HIS A 301 -5.64 -23.09 38.69
CA HIS A 301 -4.57 -22.36 39.36
C HIS A 301 -3.39 -21.91 38.48
N SER A 302 -3.39 -22.20 37.19
CA SER A 302 -2.36 -21.65 36.26
C SER A 302 -2.54 -20.13 36.11
N THR A 303 -1.42 -19.45 36.00
CA THR A 303 -1.35 -17.98 35.85
C THR A 303 -1.27 -17.58 34.38
N PHE A 304 -2.11 -16.66 33.98
CA PHE A 304 -2.24 -16.18 32.61
C PHE A 304 -1.99 -14.68 32.54
N LEU A 305 -1.12 -14.24 31.64
CA LEU A 305 -1.03 -12.85 31.26
C LEU A 305 -1.72 -12.64 29.89
N TRP A 306 -2.88 -11.98 29.88
CA TRP A 306 -3.60 -11.69 28.66
C TRP A 306 -3.21 -10.33 28.08
N VAL A 307 -2.44 -10.35 26.99
CA VAL A 307 -1.98 -9.17 26.25
C VAL A 307 -3.08 -8.73 25.27
N ARG A 308 -3.62 -7.53 25.50
CA ARG A 308 -4.84 -7.03 24.83
C ARG A 308 -4.80 -5.54 24.49
N GLY A 309 -5.70 -5.10 23.64
CA GLY A 309 -6.06 -3.69 23.50
C GLY A 309 -7.04 -3.23 24.60
N GLU A 310 -7.06 -1.93 24.90
CA GLU A 310 -7.85 -1.35 25.99
C GLU A 310 -9.36 -1.61 25.84
N GLU A 311 -9.89 -1.55 24.59
CA GLU A 311 -11.31 -1.75 24.31
C GLU A 311 -11.74 -3.21 24.10
N ALA A 312 -10.84 -4.18 24.31
CA ALA A 312 -11.17 -5.58 24.09
C ALA A 312 -12.22 -6.08 25.10
N ARG A 313 -13.19 -6.90 24.63
CA ARG A 313 -14.19 -7.51 25.50
C ARG A 313 -13.54 -8.52 26.46
N ARG A 314 -14.02 -8.60 27.70
CA ARG A 314 -13.43 -9.45 28.75
C ARG A 314 -13.74 -10.96 28.63
N VAL A 315 -14.21 -11.41 27.47
CA VAL A 315 -14.60 -12.82 27.23
C VAL A 315 -13.50 -13.81 27.56
N ILE A 316 -12.22 -13.49 27.22
CA ILE A 316 -11.08 -14.38 27.54
C ILE A 316 -10.85 -14.39 29.05
N TYR A 317 -10.85 -13.22 29.68
CA TYR A 317 -10.68 -13.08 31.12
C TYR A 317 -11.74 -13.90 31.89
N ASP A 318 -13.01 -13.64 31.61
CA ASP A 318 -14.13 -14.29 32.30
C ASP A 318 -14.14 -15.81 32.02
N GLY A 319 -13.90 -16.19 30.78
CA GLY A 319 -13.92 -17.59 30.35
C GLY A 319 -12.79 -18.44 30.94
N LEU A 320 -11.57 -17.92 31.03
CA LEU A 320 -10.43 -18.64 31.63
C LEU A 320 -10.56 -18.70 33.16
N ASN A 321 -11.00 -17.61 33.82
CA ASN A 321 -11.28 -17.63 35.25
C ASN A 321 -12.39 -18.64 35.60
N ALA A 322 -13.43 -18.79 34.75
CA ALA A 322 -14.46 -19.80 34.93
C ALA A 322 -13.94 -21.25 34.77
N LEU A 323 -12.77 -21.43 34.15
CA LEU A 323 -12.07 -22.73 34.07
C LEU A 323 -11.07 -22.92 35.22
N GLY A 324 -11.02 -22.02 36.21
CA GLY A 324 -10.17 -22.10 37.40
C GLY A 324 -8.78 -21.48 37.22
N ALA A 325 -8.50 -20.81 36.12
CA ALA A 325 -7.25 -20.08 35.89
C ALA A 325 -7.21 -18.76 36.69
N ILE A 326 -6.03 -18.20 36.87
CA ILE A 326 -5.77 -16.87 37.42
C ILE A 326 -5.33 -15.97 36.27
N VAL A 327 -6.12 -14.99 35.87
CA VAL A 327 -5.87 -14.19 34.68
C VAL A 327 -5.59 -12.73 35.05
N ASP A 328 -4.42 -12.24 34.65
CA ASP A 328 -4.05 -10.84 34.68
C ASP A 328 -4.15 -10.23 33.30
N GLU A 329 -4.54 -8.96 33.22
CA GLU A 329 -4.69 -8.21 31.98
C GLU A 329 -3.46 -7.31 31.73
N CYS A 330 -2.82 -7.48 30.58
CA CYS A 330 -1.77 -6.61 30.10
C CYS A 330 -2.32 -5.75 28.97
N ILE A 331 -2.76 -4.53 29.28
CA ILE A 331 -3.25 -3.57 28.28
C ILE A 331 -2.06 -2.97 27.55
N ALA A 332 -1.78 -3.47 26.35
CA ALA A 332 -0.58 -3.13 25.59
C ALA A 332 -0.75 -1.90 24.69
N TYR A 333 -1.98 -1.56 24.32
CA TYR A 333 -2.27 -0.43 23.42
C TYR A 333 -3.74 -0.01 23.54
N LYS A 334 -4.01 1.19 23.05
CA LYS A 334 -5.38 1.66 22.76
C LYS A 334 -5.52 2.01 21.28
N THR A 335 -6.74 1.95 20.78
CA THR A 335 -7.09 2.35 19.41
C THR A 335 -7.67 3.76 19.45
N GLU A 336 -7.04 4.71 18.79
CA GLU A 336 -7.52 6.08 18.66
C GLU A 336 -7.97 6.35 17.21
N ALA A 337 -8.90 7.28 17.04
CA ALA A 337 -9.25 7.77 15.72
C ALA A 337 -8.05 8.50 15.10
N GLU A 338 -7.77 8.21 13.83
CA GLU A 338 -6.82 8.98 13.02
C GLU A 338 -7.61 10.05 12.26
N THR A 339 -7.38 11.29 12.62
CA THR A 339 -8.08 12.45 12.02
C THR A 339 -7.19 13.25 11.07
N GLU A 340 -5.87 13.03 11.11
CA GLU A 340 -4.91 13.76 10.27
C GLU A 340 -4.80 13.15 8.86
N ASP A 341 -4.97 13.97 7.85
CA ASP A 341 -4.81 13.59 6.44
C ASP A 341 -3.36 13.79 5.95
N VAL A 342 -2.42 13.11 6.59
CA VAL A 342 -0.97 13.28 6.31
C VAL A 342 -0.60 12.93 4.85
N ALA A 343 -1.36 12.03 4.22
CA ALA A 343 -1.09 11.58 2.85
C ALA A 343 -2.01 12.22 1.80
N GLY A 344 -2.92 13.12 2.18
CA GLY A 344 -3.89 13.73 1.27
C GLY A 344 -4.98 12.76 0.78
N ALA A 345 -5.13 11.59 1.42
CA ALA A 345 -6.09 10.57 1.00
C ALA A 345 -7.54 10.99 1.23
N GLN A 346 -7.83 11.72 2.32
CA GLN A 346 -9.16 12.26 2.56
C GLN A 346 -9.51 13.37 1.56
N ALA A 347 -8.54 14.22 1.20
CA ALA A 347 -8.72 15.25 0.17
C ALA A 347 -9.00 14.59 -1.19
N ALA A 348 -8.19 13.60 -1.59
CA ALA A 348 -8.39 12.85 -2.82
C ALA A 348 -9.74 12.11 -2.84
N PHE A 349 -10.20 11.55 -1.71
CA PHE A 349 -11.50 10.92 -1.59
C PHE A 349 -12.66 11.93 -1.78
N ARG A 350 -12.56 13.14 -1.19
CA ARG A 350 -13.56 14.21 -1.38
C ARG A 350 -13.64 14.66 -2.83
N GLU A 351 -12.50 14.81 -3.49
CA GLU A 351 -12.41 15.35 -4.86
C GLU A 351 -12.80 14.29 -5.91
N CYS A 352 -12.31 13.08 -5.76
CA CYS A 352 -12.39 12.06 -6.81
C CYS A 352 -13.28 10.87 -6.44
N GLY A 353 -13.76 10.77 -5.20
CA GLY A 353 -14.53 9.62 -4.71
C GLY A 353 -13.74 8.30 -4.69
N ALA A 354 -14.47 7.20 -4.59
CA ALA A 354 -13.95 5.84 -4.70
C ALA A 354 -15.03 4.87 -5.22
N ASP A 355 -14.60 3.76 -5.81
CA ASP A 355 -15.50 2.65 -6.20
C ASP A 355 -15.81 1.73 -5.01
N ILE A 356 -14.82 1.51 -4.14
CA ILE A 356 -14.93 0.60 -3.00
C ILE A 356 -14.20 1.19 -1.78
N VAL A 357 -14.81 1.06 -0.60
CA VAL A 357 -14.14 1.28 0.70
C VAL A 357 -14.08 -0.05 1.45
N THR A 358 -12.87 -0.44 1.88
CA THR A 358 -12.65 -1.70 2.61
C THR A 358 -12.61 -1.45 4.11
N PHE A 359 -13.31 -2.28 4.88
CA PHE A 359 -13.39 -2.22 6.33
C PHE A 359 -12.94 -3.55 6.95
N THR A 360 -11.93 -3.51 7.79
CA THR A 360 -11.31 -4.69 8.39
C THR A 360 -11.63 -4.86 9.88
N SER A 361 -12.45 -3.97 10.44
CA SER A 361 -12.99 -4.06 11.80
C SER A 361 -14.18 -3.11 11.98
N SER A 362 -14.99 -3.32 13.03
CA SER A 362 -16.05 -2.39 13.42
C SER A 362 -15.50 -0.98 13.70
N SER A 363 -14.37 -0.88 14.40
CA SER A 363 -13.75 0.40 14.72
C SER A 363 -13.30 1.17 13.47
N THR A 364 -12.85 0.49 12.40
CA THR A 364 -12.52 1.16 11.15
C THR A 364 -13.77 1.71 10.45
N ALA A 365 -14.91 1.00 10.51
CA ALA A 365 -16.17 1.49 9.98
C ALA A 365 -16.68 2.71 10.76
N GLU A 366 -16.78 2.60 12.08
CA GLU A 366 -17.24 3.69 12.95
C GLU A 366 -16.40 4.97 12.77
N ASN A 367 -15.06 4.84 12.80
CA ASN A 367 -14.20 6.01 12.71
C ASN A 367 -14.18 6.60 11.30
N PHE A 368 -14.35 5.79 10.25
CA PHE A 368 -14.49 6.31 8.88
C PHE A 368 -15.72 7.24 8.78
N PHE A 369 -16.87 6.80 9.27
CA PHE A 369 -18.09 7.62 9.20
C PHE A 369 -18.07 8.83 10.14
N LYS A 370 -17.33 8.77 11.26
CA LYS A 370 -17.07 9.94 12.11
C LYS A 370 -16.28 11.06 11.43
N LEU A 371 -15.52 10.77 10.36
CA LEU A 371 -14.83 11.80 9.58
C LEU A 371 -15.79 12.72 8.80
N GLY A 372 -17.08 12.36 8.69
CA GLY A 372 -18.07 13.16 7.98
C GLY A 372 -17.79 13.32 6.48
N LEU A 373 -17.04 12.38 5.87
CA LEU A 373 -16.76 12.39 4.46
C LEU A 373 -18.02 12.02 3.66
N PRO A 374 -18.28 12.69 2.51
CA PRO A 374 -19.42 12.34 1.68
C PRO A 374 -19.24 10.93 1.12
N TRP A 375 -20.28 10.09 1.21
CA TRP A 375 -20.26 8.77 0.57
C TRP A 375 -20.51 8.94 -0.93
N PRO A 376 -19.57 8.56 -1.82
CA PRO A 376 -19.73 8.76 -3.25
C PRO A 376 -20.88 7.92 -3.82
N GLU A 377 -21.57 8.47 -4.82
CA GLU A 377 -22.59 7.73 -5.54
C GLU A 377 -22.01 6.48 -6.21
N GLY A 378 -22.68 5.35 -6.09
CA GLY A 378 -22.20 4.05 -6.60
C GLY A 378 -21.04 3.42 -5.82
N CYS A 379 -20.51 4.08 -4.78
CA CYS A 379 -19.47 3.52 -3.95
C CYS A 379 -19.99 2.32 -3.14
N ARG A 380 -19.19 1.26 -3.08
CA ARG A 380 -19.53 0.02 -2.38
C ARG A 380 -18.69 -0.15 -1.12
N ALA A 381 -19.28 -0.69 -0.06
CA ALA A 381 -18.56 -1.13 1.12
C ALA A 381 -18.15 -2.60 0.96
N ALA A 382 -16.90 -2.92 1.36
CA ALA A 382 -16.40 -4.28 1.49
C ALA A 382 -15.98 -4.53 2.94
N SER A 383 -16.48 -5.60 3.55
CA SER A 383 -16.21 -5.97 4.94
C SER A 383 -15.45 -7.28 5.05
N ILE A 384 -14.54 -7.34 6.03
CA ILE A 384 -13.73 -8.54 6.31
C ILE A 384 -14.55 -9.69 6.92
N GLY A 385 -15.72 -9.42 7.49
CA GLY A 385 -16.48 -10.47 8.13
C GLY A 385 -17.78 -10.00 8.77
N PRO A 386 -18.55 -10.92 9.40
CA PRO A 386 -19.92 -10.68 9.83
C PRO A 386 -20.04 -9.58 10.90
N VAL A 387 -19.10 -9.46 11.82
CA VAL A 387 -19.13 -8.42 12.87
C VAL A 387 -19.02 -7.04 12.25
N THR A 388 -18.05 -6.83 11.35
CA THR A 388 -17.90 -5.56 10.62
C THR A 388 -19.10 -5.29 9.70
N THR A 389 -19.69 -6.35 9.11
CA THR A 389 -20.92 -6.25 8.31
C THR A 389 -22.10 -5.74 9.15
N ALA A 390 -22.27 -6.25 10.38
CA ALA A 390 -23.32 -5.81 11.29
C ALA A 390 -23.17 -4.32 11.63
N THR A 391 -21.97 -3.90 12.01
CA THR A 391 -21.65 -2.50 12.29
C THR A 391 -21.94 -1.57 11.10
N LEU A 392 -21.54 -1.98 9.89
CA LEU A 392 -21.83 -1.20 8.68
C LEU A 392 -23.32 -1.03 8.43
N LYS A 393 -24.14 -2.08 8.68
CA LYS A 393 -25.60 -2.01 8.56
C LYS A 393 -26.21 -1.07 9.59
N GLU A 394 -25.73 -1.11 10.84
CA GLU A 394 -26.15 -0.19 11.91
C GLU A 394 -25.84 1.27 11.55
N LEU A 395 -24.72 1.51 10.84
CA LEU A 395 -24.34 2.82 10.32
C LEU A 395 -25.09 3.23 9.03
N GLY A 396 -26.05 2.41 8.55
CA GLY A 396 -26.85 2.69 7.37
C GLY A 396 -26.21 2.27 6.04
N HIS A 397 -25.08 1.55 6.08
CA HIS A 397 -24.33 1.13 4.88
C HIS A 397 -24.24 -0.39 4.77
N THR A 398 -25.12 -0.99 3.95
CA THR A 398 -25.07 -2.43 3.71
C THR A 398 -23.88 -2.76 2.79
N PRO A 399 -22.88 -3.55 3.24
CA PRO A 399 -21.78 -3.92 2.37
C PRO A 399 -22.24 -4.83 1.24
N SER A 400 -21.76 -4.57 0.02
CA SER A 400 -22.01 -5.42 -1.14
C SER A 400 -21.03 -6.59 -1.23
N ILE A 401 -19.95 -6.54 -0.44
CA ILE A 401 -18.91 -7.57 -0.36
C ILE A 401 -18.69 -7.89 1.12
N THR A 402 -18.81 -9.17 1.47
CA THR A 402 -18.36 -9.70 2.78
C THR A 402 -17.43 -10.87 2.50
N ALA A 403 -16.22 -10.81 3.04
CA ALA A 403 -15.23 -11.86 2.84
C ALA A 403 -15.72 -13.21 3.39
N LYS A 404 -15.47 -14.30 2.66
CA LYS A 404 -15.82 -15.66 3.08
C LYS A 404 -14.88 -16.18 4.16
N THR A 405 -13.59 -15.89 4.02
CA THR A 405 -12.57 -16.07 5.05
C THR A 405 -12.29 -14.71 5.66
N HIS A 406 -12.29 -14.63 7.00
CA HIS A 406 -12.26 -13.35 7.73
C HIS A 406 -10.82 -12.86 7.92
N ASP A 407 -10.06 -12.84 6.84
CA ASP A 407 -8.68 -12.40 6.76
C ASP A 407 -8.44 -11.51 5.53
N ILE A 408 -7.21 -11.04 5.36
CA ILE A 408 -6.83 -10.16 4.25
C ILE A 408 -6.89 -10.90 2.90
N ASN A 409 -6.72 -12.22 2.89
CA ASN A 409 -6.81 -13.00 1.66
C ASN A 409 -8.26 -13.15 1.18
N GLY A 410 -9.19 -13.21 2.14
CA GLY A 410 -10.62 -13.33 1.86
C GLY A 410 -11.26 -12.02 1.41
N LEU A 411 -10.76 -10.87 1.88
CA LEU A 411 -11.23 -9.55 1.51
C LEU A 411 -10.75 -9.10 0.16
#